data_ac0d043bf5b3297d35432535b1f79d75
#
_entry.id   ac0d043bf5b3297d35432535b1f79d75
#
_cell.length_a   1.000
_cell.length_b   1.000
_cell.length_c   1.000
_cell.angle_alpha   90.00
_cell.angle_beta   90.00
_cell.angle_gamma   90.00
#
_symmetry.space_group_name_H-M   'P 1'
#
loop_
_entity.id
_entity.type
_entity.pdbx_description
1 polymer ?
#
loop_
_entity_poly.entity_id
_entity_poly.type
_entity_poly.pdbx_seq_one_letter_code
_entity_poly.pdbx_strand_id
1 'polypeptide(L)'
;MECDLAAIIRSGQPLTDAHFQSFIYQILCGLKYIHSANVLHRDLKPGNLLVNADCELKICDFGLARGFSVDPEENAGYMTEYVATRWYRAPEIMLSFQSYTKASMYNHSFTYTMTQANNTFSRRLVRWLHPR
;
A
#
# COMPACT_ATOMS: atom_id res chain seq x y z
N MET A 1 -7.48 13.66 11.40
CA MET A 1 -6.14 13.11 11.06
C MET A 1 -5.23 14.29 10.80
N GLU A 2 -4.04 14.29 11.37
CA GLU A 2 -3.21 15.51 11.41
C GLU A 2 -2.27 15.64 10.22
N CYS A 3 -1.70 14.54 9.72
CA CYS A 3 -0.85 14.56 8.53
C CYS A 3 -0.83 13.21 7.81
N ASP A 4 -0.25 13.21 6.62
CA ASP A 4 0.00 11.97 5.88
C ASP A 4 1.37 11.37 6.23
N LEU A 5 1.52 10.07 6.00
CA LEU A 5 2.75 9.34 6.31
C LEU A 5 3.94 9.85 5.48
N ALA A 6 3.72 10.40 4.27
CA ALA A 6 4.79 10.99 3.48
C ALA A 6 5.35 12.25 4.15
N ALA A 7 4.50 13.09 4.75
CA ALA A 7 4.94 14.25 5.52
C ALA A 7 5.75 13.83 6.76
N ILE A 8 5.32 12.78 7.45
CA ILE A 8 6.06 12.21 8.60
C ILE A 8 7.44 11.72 8.17
N ILE A 9 7.54 11.00 7.05
CA ILE A 9 8.81 10.52 6.51
C ILE A 9 9.73 11.70 6.12
N ARG A 10 9.19 12.70 5.44
CA ARG A 10 9.96 13.89 5.02
C ARG A 10 10.43 14.74 6.19
N SER A 11 9.73 14.75 7.31
CA SER A 11 10.13 15.52 8.50
C SER A 11 11.41 15.00 9.15
N GLY A 12 11.80 13.76 8.84
CA GLY A 12 12.99 13.14 9.44
C GLY A 12 12.85 12.84 10.94
N GLN A 13 11.63 12.93 11.49
CA GLN A 13 11.43 12.61 12.91
C GLN A 13 11.77 11.15 13.21
N PRO A 14 12.32 10.84 14.39
CA PRO A 14 12.71 9.47 14.72
C PRO A 14 11.48 8.58 14.86
N LEU A 15 11.37 7.58 14.00
CA LEU A 15 10.38 6.52 14.08
C LEU A 15 11.08 5.26 14.60
N THR A 16 10.48 4.59 15.57
CA THR A 16 10.97 3.33 16.11
C THR A 16 10.39 2.13 15.35
N ASP A 17 11.02 0.96 15.52
CA ASP A 17 10.48 -0.30 14.97
C ASP A 17 9.03 -0.56 15.41
N ALA A 18 8.66 -0.14 16.62
CA ALA A 18 7.29 -0.26 17.14
C ALA A 18 6.28 0.58 16.33
N HIS A 19 6.66 1.81 15.93
CA HIS A 19 5.82 2.64 15.07
C HIS A 19 5.60 1.96 13.70
N PHE A 20 6.65 1.44 13.09
CA PHE A 20 6.55 0.74 11.81
C PHE A 20 5.69 -0.51 11.90
N GLN A 21 5.87 -1.34 12.92
CA GLN A 21 5.06 -2.53 13.15
C GLN A 21 3.58 -2.17 13.32
N SER A 22 3.27 -1.12 14.09
CA SER A 22 1.90 -0.64 14.28
C SER A 22 1.30 -0.15 12.96
N PHE A 23 2.01 0.66 12.20
CA PHE A 23 1.52 1.15 10.89
C PHE A 23 1.26 0.00 9.92
N ILE A 24 2.20 -0.95 9.82
CA ILE A 24 2.05 -2.14 8.97
C ILE A 24 0.81 -2.94 9.36
N TYR A 25 0.65 -3.22 10.63
CA TYR A 25 -0.51 -3.95 11.13
C TYR A 25 -1.82 -3.26 10.76
N GLN A 26 -1.91 -1.96 10.99
CA GLN A 26 -3.12 -1.17 10.69
C GLN A 26 -3.42 -1.13 9.19
N ILE A 27 -2.39 -0.98 8.33
CA ILE A 27 -2.55 -1.03 6.88
C ILE A 27 -3.06 -2.40 6.43
N LEU A 28 -2.48 -3.49 6.93
CA LEU A 28 -2.91 -4.85 6.58
C LEU A 28 -4.35 -5.13 7.02
N CYS A 29 -4.76 -4.65 8.22
CA CYS A 29 -6.14 -4.74 8.67
C CYS A 29 -7.10 -3.96 7.75
N GLY A 30 -6.73 -2.73 7.37
CA GLY A 30 -7.50 -1.93 6.43
C GLY A 30 -7.63 -2.58 5.05
N LEU A 31 -6.52 -3.09 4.51
CA LEU A 31 -6.53 -3.81 3.24
C LEU A 31 -7.36 -5.09 3.29
N LYS A 32 -7.27 -5.86 4.37
CA LYS A 32 -8.11 -7.05 4.56
C LYS A 32 -9.59 -6.70 4.47
N TYR A 33 -10.00 -5.60 5.12
CA TYR A 33 -11.38 -5.12 5.08
C TYR A 33 -11.80 -4.70 3.66
N ILE A 34 -11.00 -3.87 2.99
CA ILE A 34 -11.28 -3.39 1.63
C ILE A 34 -11.36 -4.56 0.64
N HIS A 35 -10.41 -5.51 0.72
CA HIS A 35 -10.37 -6.66 -0.16
C HIS A 35 -11.48 -7.68 0.12
N SER A 36 -12.01 -7.75 1.34
CA SER A 36 -13.18 -8.59 1.64
C SER A 36 -14.44 -8.08 0.94
N ALA A 37 -14.51 -6.79 0.64
CA ALA A 37 -15.56 -6.17 -0.17
C ALA A 37 -15.27 -6.21 -1.68
N ASN A 38 -14.25 -6.96 -2.11
CA ASN A 38 -13.79 -7.00 -3.51
C ASN A 38 -13.46 -5.62 -4.10
N VAL A 39 -12.92 -4.73 -3.29
CA VAL A 39 -12.46 -3.40 -3.73
C VAL A 39 -10.93 -3.38 -3.77
N LEU A 40 -10.37 -2.85 -4.85
CA LEU A 40 -8.95 -2.55 -5.01
C LEU A 40 -8.75 -1.04 -4.89
N HIS A 41 -7.85 -0.60 -4.01
CA HIS A 41 -7.55 0.81 -3.80
C HIS A 41 -6.81 1.44 -4.99
N ARG A 42 -5.84 0.73 -5.57
CA ARG A 42 -5.08 1.06 -6.78
C ARG A 42 -4.10 2.24 -6.70
N ASP A 43 -4.12 3.04 -5.64
CA ASP A 43 -3.19 4.16 -5.44
C ASP A 43 -2.65 4.19 -3.99
N LEU A 44 -2.25 3.03 -3.47
CA LEU A 44 -1.68 2.96 -2.13
C LEU A 44 -0.26 3.55 -2.14
N LYS A 45 -0.08 4.63 -1.39
CA LYS A 45 1.20 5.35 -1.24
C LYS A 45 1.22 6.07 0.11
N PRO A 46 2.37 6.52 0.65
CA PRO A 46 2.43 7.20 1.94
C PRO A 46 1.55 8.44 2.03
N GLY A 47 1.37 9.19 0.93
CA GLY A 47 0.47 10.35 0.89
C GLY A 47 -1.01 10.01 1.07
N ASN A 48 -1.41 8.74 0.85
CA ASN A 48 -2.78 8.26 1.03
C ASN A 48 -2.95 7.46 2.34
N LEU A 49 -2.00 7.60 3.27
CA LEU A 49 -2.01 7.02 4.62
C LEU A 49 -1.99 8.16 5.64
N LEU A 50 -3.14 8.45 6.23
CA LEU A 50 -3.26 9.52 7.21
C LEU A 50 -2.96 8.98 8.62
N VAL A 51 -2.21 9.76 9.40
CA VAL A 51 -1.79 9.41 10.76
C VAL A 51 -2.17 10.54 11.70
N ASN A 52 -2.60 10.20 12.92
CA ASN A 52 -2.83 11.16 14.00
C ASN A 52 -1.70 11.12 15.06
N ALA A 53 -1.80 11.96 16.08
CA ALA A 53 -0.81 12.03 17.17
C ALA A 53 -0.69 10.72 17.95
N ASP A 54 -1.75 9.94 18.03
CA ASP A 54 -1.78 8.64 18.73
C ASP A 54 -1.27 7.48 17.88
N CYS A 55 -0.67 7.79 16.72
CA CYS A 55 -0.18 6.81 15.74
C CYS A 55 -1.28 5.89 15.18
N GLU A 56 -2.54 6.30 15.20
CA GLU A 56 -3.60 5.64 14.47
C GLU A 56 -3.51 6.00 13.00
N LEU A 57 -3.66 4.99 12.12
CA LEU A 57 -3.52 5.12 10.68
C LEU A 57 -4.84 4.83 9.98
N LYS A 58 -5.16 5.62 8.96
CA LYS A 58 -6.31 5.40 8.06
C LYS A 58 -5.88 5.50 6.61
N ILE A 59 -6.38 4.57 5.79
CA ILE A 59 -6.24 4.61 4.34
C ILE A 59 -7.26 5.61 3.79
N CYS A 60 -6.82 6.50 2.90
CA CYS A 60 -7.68 7.51 2.27
C CYS A 60 -7.48 7.55 0.75
N ASP A 61 -8.26 8.40 0.08
CA ASP A 61 -8.21 8.66 -1.37
C ASP A 61 -8.57 7.42 -2.21
N PHE A 62 -9.85 7.06 -2.18
CA PHE A 62 -10.43 5.99 -2.99
C PHE A 62 -10.80 6.45 -4.42
N GLY A 63 -10.32 7.60 -4.88
CA GLY A 63 -10.64 8.16 -6.20
C GLY A 63 -10.30 7.23 -7.36
N LEU A 64 -9.28 6.38 -7.21
CA LEU A 64 -8.89 5.37 -8.18
C LEU A 64 -9.38 3.96 -7.85
N ALA A 65 -10.12 3.78 -6.76
CA ALA A 65 -10.61 2.48 -6.35
C ALA A 65 -11.58 1.89 -7.38
N ARG A 66 -11.55 0.57 -7.54
CA ARG A 66 -12.44 -0.19 -8.42
C ARG A 66 -12.86 -1.49 -7.74
N GLY A 67 -14.07 -1.93 -8.07
CA GLY A 67 -14.51 -3.28 -7.77
C GLY A 67 -13.66 -4.31 -8.52
N PHE A 68 -13.50 -5.48 -7.93
CA PHE A 68 -12.80 -6.61 -8.51
C PHE A 68 -13.76 -7.80 -8.55
N SER A 69 -14.02 -8.33 -9.76
CA SER A 69 -14.73 -9.60 -9.91
C SER A 69 -13.76 -10.78 -9.90
N VAL A 70 -14.23 -11.92 -9.42
CA VAL A 70 -13.48 -13.19 -9.50
C VAL A 70 -13.41 -13.67 -10.96
N ASP A 71 -14.35 -13.22 -11.80
CA ASP A 71 -14.34 -13.53 -13.23
C ASP A 71 -13.38 -12.60 -13.98
N PRO A 72 -12.33 -13.14 -14.65
CA PRO A 72 -11.38 -12.34 -15.41
C PRO A 72 -12.00 -11.55 -16.55
N GLU A 73 -13.07 -12.04 -17.16
CA GLU A 73 -13.72 -11.37 -18.31
C GLU A 73 -14.45 -10.09 -17.87
N GLU A 74 -14.99 -10.06 -16.69
CA GLU A 74 -15.63 -8.85 -16.14
C GLU A 74 -14.63 -7.76 -15.78
N ASN A 75 -13.35 -8.09 -15.53
CA ASN A 75 -12.31 -7.13 -15.17
C ASN A 75 -11.71 -6.40 -16.38
N ALA A 76 -11.83 -6.93 -17.58
CA ALA A 76 -11.16 -6.43 -18.79
C ALA A 76 -11.61 -5.01 -19.21
N GLY A 77 -12.81 -4.58 -18.84
CA GLY A 77 -13.36 -3.27 -19.21
C GLY A 77 -13.07 -2.13 -18.19
N TYR A 78 -12.59 -2.45 -17.00
CA TYR A 78 -12.47 -1.47 -15.90
C TYR A 78 -11.06 -0.95 -15.64
N MET A 79 -10.08 -1.45 -16.36
CA MET A 79 -8.66 -1.15 -16.18
C MET A 79 -8.20 -0.05 -17.14
N THR A 80 -8.74 1.17 -16.99
CA THR A 80 -8.22 2.33 -17.73
C THR A 80 -6.80 2.65 -17.29
N GLU A 81 -5.95 2.91 -18.27
CA GLU A 81 -4.59 3.41 -18.15
C GLU A 81 -4.60 4.76 -17.41
N TYR A 82 -4.36 4.73 -16.09
CA TYR A 82 -4.22 5.96 -15.31
C TYR A 82 -2.78 6.10 -14.80
N VAL A 83 -2.18 7.25 -15.05
CA VAL A 83 -0.81 7.58 -14.65
C VAL A 83 -0.79 8.01 -13.18
N ALA A 84 -0.94 7.08 -12.24
CA ALA A 84 -0.60 7.32 -10.85
C ALA A 84 0.92 7.21 -10.63
N THR A 85 1.42 7.71 -9.50
CA THR A 85 2.85 7.74 -9.14
C THR A 85 3.50 6.37 -9.33
N ARG A 86 4.40 6.22 -10.31
CA ARG A 86 5.01 4.94 -10.71
C ARG A 86 5.83 4.27 -9.60
N TRP A 87 6.36 5.04 -8.67
CA TRP A 87 7.29 4.58 -7.62
C TRP A 87 6.69 3.54 -6.67
N TYR A 88 5.37 3.51 -6.54
CA TYR A 88 4.64 2.63 -5.62
C TYR A 88 3.85 1.54 -6.33
N ARG A 89 4.13 1.29 -7.62
CA ARG A 89 3.45 0.25 -8.41
C ARG A 89 4.24 -1.04 -8.41
N ALA A 90 3.52 -2.15 -8.34
CA ALA A 90 4.08 -3.48 -8.53
C ALA A 90 4.61 -3.63 -9.97
N PRO A 91 5.73 -4.36 -10.19
CA PRO A 91 6.32 -4.53 -11.52
C PRO A 91 5.35 -5.10 -12.55
N GLU A 92 4.54 -6.06 -12.16
CA GLU A 92 3.52 -6.66 -13.02
C GLU A 92 2.49 -5.63 -13.51
N ILE A 93 2.19 -4.63 -12.69
CA ILE A 93 1.28 -3.53 -13.08
C ILE A 93 1.94 -2.57 -14.06
N MET A 94 3.27 -2.40 -13.98
CA MET A 94 4.02 -1.57 -14.92
C MET A 94 4.24 -2.25 -16.27
N LEU A 95 4.28 -3.58 -16.30
CA LEU A 95 4.58 -4.38 -17.48
C LEU A 95 3.33 -4.92 -18.18
N SER A 96 2.21 -5.03 -17.47
CA SER A 96 0.96 -5.59 -17.99
C SER A 96 -0.24 -4.92 -17.34
N PHE A 97 -0.91 -4.04 -18.08
CA PHE A 97 -2.08 -3.29 -17.61
C PHE A 97 -3.29 -4.16 -17.27
N GLN A 98 -3.27 -5.44 -17.62
CA GLN A 98 -4.38 -6.38 -17.43
C GLN A 98 -4.25 -7.28 -16.21
N SER A 99 -3.13 -7.23 -15.47
CA SER A 99 -2.83 -8.19 -14.39
C SER A 99 -3.00 -7.61 -12.98
N TYR A 100 -4.04 -6.81 -12.75
CA TYR A 100 -4.35 -6.33 -11.41
C TYR A 100 -4.94 -7.46 -10.56
N THR A 101 -4.24 -7.83 -9.49
CA THR A 101 -4.72 -8.82 -8.51
C THR A 101 -4.66 -8.26 -7.10
N LYS A 102 -5.38 -8.87 -6.16
CA LYS A 102 -5.23 -8.53 -4.74
C LYS A 102 -3.78 -8.67 -4.27
N ALA A 103 -3.04 -9.66 -4.79
CA ALA A 103 -1.62 -9.86 -4.48
C ALA A 103 -0.73 -8.72 -4.96
N SER A 104 -1.00 -8.11 -6.12
CA SER A 104 -0.26 -6.96 -6.64
C SER A 104 -0.28 -5.75 -5.69
N MET A 105 -1.34 -5.59 -4.91
CA MET A 105 -1.43 -4.52 -3.91
C MET A 105 -0.60 -4.79 -2.65
N TYR A 106 -0.41 -6.07 -2.28
CA TYR A 106 0.37 -6.42 -1.09
C TYR A 106 1.88 -6.34 -1.31
N ASN A 107 2.35 -6.67 -2.53
CA ASN A 107 3.74 -7.02 -2.74
C ASN A 107 4.69 -5.84 -2.95
N HIS A 108 4.30 -4.75 -3.60
CA HIS A 108 5.28 -3.76 -4.02
C HIS A 108 5.14 -2.38 -3.38
N SER A 109 3.97 -1.80 -3.38
CA SER A 109 3.79 -0.45 -2.83
C SER A 109 4.17 -0.38 -1.37
N PHE A 110 3.83 -1.41 -0.63
CA PHE A 110 4.04 -1.47 0.80
C PHE A 110 5.50 -1.73 1.17
N THR A 111 6.12 -2.74 0.56
CA THR A 111 7.53 -3.09 0.83
C THR A 111 8.46 -1.95 0.43
N TYR A 112 8.24 -1.33 -0.73
CA TYR A 112 9.05 -0.21 -1.19
C TYR A 112 8.91 1.03 -0.31
N THR A 113 7.68 1.38 0.09
CA THR A 113 7.41 2.51 0.98
C THR A 113 8.10 2.37 2.32
N MET A 114 8.07 1.18 2.91
CA MET A 114 8.72 0.91 4.20
C MET A 114 10.23 0.75 4.08
N THR A 115 10.74 0.31 2.94
CA THR A 115 12.17 0.22 2.65
C THR A 115 12.82 1.60 2.56
N GLN A 116 12.13 2.58 1.98
CA GLN A 116 12.63 3.97 1.91
C GLN A 116 12.62 4.64 3.29
N ALA A 117 11.68 4.27 4.16
CA ALA A 117 11.56 4.86 5.49
C ALA A 117 12.68 4.42 6.45
N ASN A 118 13.23 3.22 6.31
CA ASN A 118 14.33 2.76 7.16
C ASN A 118 15.06 1.52 6.59
N ASN A 119 16.32 1.70 6.17
CA ASN A 119 17.16 0.63 5.61
C ASN A 119 17.36 -0.58 6.56
N THR A 120 17.26 -0.37 7.87
CA THR A 120 17.41 -1.41 8.88
C THR A 120 16.14 -2.28 9.00
N PHE A 121 14.97 -1.66 8.88
CA PHE A 121 13.68 -2.35 8.95
C PHE A 121 13.40 -3.21 7.71
N SER A 122 13.78 -2.74 6.53
CA SER A 122 13.67 -3.47 5.27
C SER A 122 14.30 -4.87 5.35
N ARG A 123 15.51 -4.97 5.91
CA ARG A 123 16.22 -6.26 6.05
C ARG A 123 15.51 -7.23 6.99
N ARG A 124 14.82 -6.73 8.01
CA ARG A 124 14.04 -7.55 8.96
C ARG A 124 12.70 -7.99 8.38
N LEU A 125 11.99 -7.10 7.67
CA LEU A 125 10.71 -7.40 7.05
C LEU A 125 10.84 -8.45 5.94
N VAL A 126 11.85 -8.32 5.07
CA VAL A 126 12.14 -9.33 4.03
C VAL A 126 12.41 -10.70 4.66
N ARG A 127 13.12 -10.75 5.79
CA ARG A 127 13.36 -12.00 6.52
C ARG A 127 12.08 -12.59 7.14
N TRP A 128 11.11 -11.74 7.50
CA TRP A 128 9.83 -12.18 8.08
C TRP A 128 8.82 -12.64 7.01
N LEU A 129 8.80 -11.96 5.85
CA LEU A 129 7.91 -12.31 4.72
C LEU A 129 8.41 -13.53 3.92
N HIS A 130 9.70 -13.85 4.02
CA HIS A 130 10.28 -15.03 3.40
C HIS A 130 11.03 -15.87 4.46
N PRO A 131 10.33 -16.52 5.40
CA PRO A 131 10.96 -17.54 6.23
C PRO A 131 11.40 -18.68 5.31
N ARG A 132 12.71 -19.01 5.33
CA ARG A 132 13.24 -20.19 4.64
C ARG A 132 12.67 -21.44 5.28
#